data_ccc4c5cdfee2042c9493b99d04ea7935
#
_entry.id   ccc4c5cdfee2042c9493b99d04ea7935
#
_cell.length_a   1.000
_cell.length_b   1.000
_cell.length_c   1.000
_cell.angle_alpha   90.00
_cell.angle_beta   90.00
_cell.angle_gamma   90.00
#
_symmetry.space_group_name_H-M   'P 1'
#
loop_
_entity.id
_entity.type
_entity.pdbx_description
1 polymer ?
#
loop_
_entity_poly.entity_id
_entity_poly.type
_entity_poly.pdbx_seq_one_letter_code
_entity_poly.pdbx_strand_id
1 'polypeptide(L)'
;MRRYLPTAHALVLTAAAAWVTAFAALSVLRQKAFFTGRFDMGNMVQAVWSTAHGHPLRMTDLHGDQISRLAAHVDPILVVFAPLWWIWPSPDLLLLVQALGVGLGALPVFWLARKHVGSPRAALGLACAYLLYPATEWLALNEFHPVALATPLLLLAFWYLDEGRLLPFGVAAVAASLCKEDIAFVVAGFGVWYALGRRRRIAGGVIAALGLAWGTVAITVVIPHFNEGQSSDFYGRYSEVGGSPRGIVETAFTHPLRLVEAAFSGRDLHYLWQLAMPLALVFLLAPLVLVAAVPELAINLLSAATTQTSIHFHYTAGLIAPLVAAAVLGAARLRRWAVPVAAVVLLAALLGNYRLGPIPGWRHVPGGQAFQATAARVTRHDGIAERALRLIPTDAVVSATNSLGAHLSARRRFLSFPFVQDATWIAADETQPGYADRYAPLPTALQLVWLRRNPEWRLVFEQDGILVFRRVA
;
A
#
# COMPACT_ATOMS: atom_id res chain seq x y z
N MET A 1 2.24 -19.29 -36.27
CA MET A 1 2.10 -18.28 -35.19
C MET A 1 1.03 -18.58 -34.12
N ARG A 2 -0.09 -19.28 -34.41
CA ARG A 2 -1.19 -19.54 -33.44
C ARG A 2 -0.88 -20.54 -32.31
N ARG A 3 0.10 -21.45 -32.43
CA ARG A 3 0.41 -22.48 -31.42
C ARG A 3 1.18 -22.00 -30.19
N TYR A 4 1.86 -20.84 -30.21
CA TYR A 4 2.64 -20.31 -29.08
C TYR A 4 1.86 -19.36 -28.15
N LEU A 5 0.66 -18.92 -28.54
CA LEU A 5 -0.17 -18.00 -27.74
C LEU A 5 -0.70 -18.63 -26.44
N PRO A 6 -1.24 -19.87 -26.46
CA PRO A 6 -1.72 -20.52 -25.23
C PRO A 6 -0.59 -20.76 -24.23
N THR A 7 0.60 -21.13 -24.72
CA THR A 7 1.77 -21.43 -23.88
C THR A 7 2.29 -20.19 -23.14
N ALA A 8 2.41 -19.03 -23.80
CA ALA A 8 2.89 -17.80 -23.15
C ALA A 8 1.87 -17.27 -22.12
N HIS A 9 0.56 -17.39 -22.38
CA HIS A 9 -0.50 -17.07 -21.42
C HIS A 9 -0.44 -18.01 -20.21
N ALA A 10 -0.27 -19.29 -20.42
CA ALA A 10 -0.12 -20.27 -19.34
C ALA A 10 1.11 -19.95 -18.48
N LEU A 11 2.24 -19.59 -19.11
CA LEU A 11 3.48 -19.25 -18.39
C LEU A 11 3.33 -17.99 -17.53
N VAL A 12 2.67 -16.92 -18.02
CA VAL A 12 2.46 -15.73 -17.19
C VAL A 12 1.50 -16.00 -16.04
N LEU A 13 0.46 -16.81 -16.25
CA LEU A 13 -0.45 -17.25 -15.18
C LEU A 13 0.28 -18.09 -14.13
N THR A 14 1.13 -19.03 -14.56
CA THR A 14 1.95 -19.84 -13.65
C THR A 14 2.92 -18.97 -12.85
N ALA A 15 3.61 -18.02 -13.51
CA ALA A 15 4.50 -17.08 -12.82
C ALA A 15 3.75 -16.21 -11.80
N ALA A 16 2.59 -15.66 -12.18
CA ALA A 16 1.75 -14.88 -11.28
C ALA A 16 1.23 -15.74 -10.10
N ALA A 17 0.77 -16.97 -10.36
CA ALA A 17 0.29 -17.87 -9.32
C ALA A 17 1.41 -18.25 -8.33
N ALA A 18 2.61 -18.57 -8.82
CA ALA A 18 3.77 -18.87 -7.98
C ALA A 18 4.16 -17.65 -7.12
N TRP A 19 4.18 -16.46 -7.72
CA TRP A 19 4.45 -15.20 -7.03
C TRP A 19 3.38 -14.90 -5.96
N VAL A 20 2.10 -15.00 -6.31
CA VAL A 20 0.98 -14.82 -5.36
C VAL A 20 1.09 -15.76 -4.18
N THR A 21 1.35 -17.04 -4.44
CA THR A 21 1.52 -18.05 -3.38
C THR A 21 2.67 -17.69 -2.45
N ALA A 22 3.82 -17.30 -3.01
CA ALA A 22 4.99 -16.91 -2.21
C ALA A 22 4.71 -15.66 -1.36
N PHE A 23 4.19 -14.60 -1.98
CA PHE A 23 3.95 -13.33 -1.26
C PHE A 23 2.77 -13.39 -0.29
N ALA A 24 1.72 -14.14 -0.60
CA ALA A 24 0.65 -14.44 0.35
C ALA A 24 1.17 -15.20 1.57
N ALA A 25 1.98 -16.23 1.36
CA ALA A 25 2.60 -16.98 2.45
C ALA A 25 3.52 -16.10 3.32
N LEU A 26 4.35 -15.27 2.69
CA LEU A 26 5.22 -14.32 3.40
C LEU A 26 4.40 -13.30 4.21
N SER A 27 3.33 -12.74 3.63
CA SER A 27 2.46 -11.77 4.32
C SER A 27 1.76 -12.41 5.54
N VAL A 28 1.24 -13.62 5.39
CA VAL A 28 0.61 -14.36 6.50
C VAL A 28 1.66 -14.73 7.58
N LEU A 29 2.88 -15.13 7.19
CA LEU A 29 3.95 -15.39 8.15
C LEU A 29 4.35 -14.13 8.92
N ARG A 30 4.40 -12.98 8.25
CA ARG A 30 4.65 -11.67 8.91
C ARG A 30 3.55 -11.32 9.90
N GLN A 31 2.28 -11.54 9.53
CA GLN A 31 1.16 -11.38 10.45
C GLN A 31 1.33 -12.29 11.68
N LYS A 32 1.59 -13.59 11.48
CA LYS A 32 1.80 -14.55 12.58
C LYS A 32 3.02 -14.27 13.43
N ALA A 33 4.02 -13.59 12.88
CA ALA A 33 5.22 -13.14 13.58
C ALA A 33 5.07 -11.72 14.19
N PHE A 34 3.84 -11.21 14.32
CA PHE A 34 3.51 -9.92 14.92
C PHE A 34 4.25 -8.71 14.29
N PHE A 35 4.61 -8.81 13.01
CA PHE A 35 5.20 -7.71 12.23
C PHE A 35 4.19 -6.79 11.56
N THR A 36 2.91 -6.93 11.84
CA THR A 36 1.85 -6.03 11.43
C THR A 36 1.42 -5.15 12.59
N GLY A 37 0.96 -3.95 12.28
CA GLY A 37 0.62 -2.96 13.30
C GLY A 37 -0.87 -2.66 13.39
N ARG A 38 -1.29 -2.28 14.58
CA ARG A 38 -2.66 -1.78 14.83
C ARG A 38 -2.97 -0.57 13.96
N PHE A 39 -1.97 0.31 13.78
CA PHE A 39 -2.16 1.58 13.10
C PHE A 39 -2.48 1.42 11.59
N ASP A 40 -1.90 0.42 10.94
CA ASP A 40 -2.15 0.11 9.53
C ASP A 40 -3.11 -1.08 9.39
N MET A 41 -2.63 -2.30 9.59
CA MET A 41 -3.43 -3.52 9.44
C MET A 41 -4.67 -3.53 10.34
N GLY A 42 -4.52 -3.13 11.59
CA GLY A 42 -5.61 -3.15 12.56
C GLY A 42 -6.76 -2.20 12.20
N ASN A 43 -6.45 -1.01 11.68
CA ASN A 43 -7.47 -0.05 11.23
C ASN A 43 -8.29 -0.64 10.04
N MET A 44 -7.63 -1.31 9.09
CA MET A 44 -8.30 -1.93 7.95
C MET A 44 -9.17 -3.10 8.39
N VAL A 45 -8.65 -3.95 9.29
CA VAL A 45 -9.40 -5.06 9.88
C VAL A 45 -10.64 -4.55 10.60
N GLN A 46 -10.50 -3.51 11.43
CA GLN A 46 -11.63 -2.94 12.18
C GLN A 46 -12.67 -2.33 11.25
N ALA A 47 -12.27 -1.59 10.21
CA ALA A 47 -13.18 -0.99 9.24
C ALA A 47 -13.99 -2.05 8.47
N VAL A 48 -13.35 -3.14 8.04
CA VAL A 48 -14.00 -4.27 7.35
C VAL A 48 -14.91 -5.02 8.33
N TRP A 49 -14.43 -5.35 9.53
CA TRP A 49 -15.21 -6.01 10.58
C TRP A 49 -16.45 -5.21 10.94
N SER A 50 -16.32 -3.91 11.19
CA SER A 50 -17.44 -3.02 11.52
C SER A 50 -18.46 -2.98 10.39
N THR A 51 -17.99 -2.89 9.13
CA THR A 51 -18.88 -2.92 7.96
C THR A 51 -19.67 -4.22 7.89
N ALA A 52 -19.03 -5.36 8.14
CA ALA A 52 -19.67 -6.68 8.18
C ALA A 52 -20.71 -6.80 9.30
N HIS A 53 -20.63 -5.96 10.35
CA HIS A 53 -21.54 -5.91 11.48
C HIS A 53 -22.51 -4.72 11.43
N GLY A 54 -22.74 -4.13 10.26
CA GLY A 54 -23.75 -3.06 10.07
C GLY A 54 -23.29 -1.66 10.43
N HIS A 55 -21.99 -1.44 10.67
CA HIS A 55 -21.39 -0.15 10.95
C HIS A 55 -20.37 0.23 9.86
N PRO A 56 -20.80 0.76 8.70
CA PRO A 56 -19.92 0.96 7.55
C PRO A 56 -18.69 1.80 7.88
N LEU A 57 -17.51 1.23 7.60
CA LEU A 57 -16.21 1.89 7.70
C LEU A 57 -15.91 2.53 9.07
N ARG A 58 -16.52 2.03 10.16
CA ARG A 58 -16.19 2.52 11.50
C ARG A 58 -14.88 1.92 12.01
N MET A 59 -14.09 2.76 12.65
CA MET A 59 -12.86 2.37 13.35
C MET A 59 -12.65 3.23 14.60
N THR A 60 -11.76 2.81 15.47
CA THR A 60 -11.31 3.61 16.62
C THR A 60 -10.02 4.33 16.21
N ASP A 61 -9.94 5.63 16.38
CA ASP A 61 -8.75 6.43 16.10
C ASP A 61 -7.63 6.25 17.16
N LEU A 62 -6.58 7.05 17.08
CA LEU A 62 -5.48 7.01 18.06
C LEU A 62 -5.87 7.55 19.43
N HIS A 63 -6.85 8.45 19.51
CA HIS A 63 -7.33 9.05 20.75
C HIS A 63 -8.41 8.19 21.42
N GLY A 64 -8.88 7.15 20.73
CA GLY A 64 -9.92 6.25 21.23
C GLY A 64 -11.33 6.61 20.77
N ASP A 65 -11.49 7.58 19.88
CA ASP A 65 -12.79 7.98 19.36
C ASP A 65 -13.27 7.08 18.23
N GLN A 66 -14.58 6.86 18.17
CA GLN A 66 -15.20 6.07 17.11
C GLN A 66 -15.48 6.95 15.90
N ILE A 67 -14.62 6.86 14.91
CA ILE A 67 -14.69 7.68 13.69
C ILE A 67 -15.03 6.83 12.45
N SER A 68 -15.40 7.51 11.36
CA SER A 68 -15.41 6.89 10.04
C SER A 68 -13.98 6.80 9.49
N ARG A 69 -13.65 5.72 8.83
CA ARG A 69 -12.40 5.61 8.07
C ARG A 69 -12.22 6.75 7.06
N LEU A 70 -13.35 7.26 6.52
CA LEU A 70 -13.35 8.36 5.55
C LEU A 70 -12.91 9.71 6.15
N ALA A 71 -12.79 9.83 7.47
CA ALA A 71 -12.16 10.98 8.12
C ALA A 71 -10.64 11.02 7.91
N ALA A 72 -10.00 9.85 7.71
CA ALA A 72 -8.56 9.73 7.51
C ALA A 72 -8.19 9.58 6.03
N HIS A 73 -8.87 8.68 5.30
CA HIS A 73 -8.65 8.38 3.89
C HIS A 73 -9.96 8.03 3.19
N VAL A 74 -10.09 8.40 1.90
CA VAL A 74 -11.24 8.02 1.08
C VAL A 74 -10.94 6.70 0.36
N ASP A 75 -11.14 5.61 1.09
CA ASP A 75 -10.89 4.24 0.65
C ASP A 75 -12.14 3.31 0.78
N PRO A 76 -13.32 3.72 0.24
CA PRO A 76 -14.57 2.98 0.39
C PRO A 76 -14.55 1.59 -0.26
N ILE A 77 -13.54 1.24 -1.02
CA ILE A 77 -13.32 -0.13 -1.55
C ILE A 77 -13.34 -1.18 -0.43
N LEU A 78 -13.03 -0.80 0.81
CA LEU A 78 -13.06 -1.67 1.99
C LEU A 78 -14.42 -2.32 2.23
N VAL A 79 -15.51 -1.67 1.82
CA VAL A 79 -16.88 -2.20 1.95
C VAL A 79 -17.05 -3.53 1.18
N VAL A 80 -16.33 -3.69 0.06
CA VAL A 80 -16.40 -4.89 -0.78
C VAL A 80 -15.90 -6.14 -0.04
N PHE A 81 -15.08 -5.98 1.00
CA PHE A 81 -14.55 -7.10 1.79
C PHE A 81 -15.49 -7.57 2.92
N ALA A 82 -16.53 -6.81 3.26
CA ALA A 82 -17.48 -7.21 4.30
C ALA A 82 -18.19 -8.54 3.99
N PRO A 83 -18.71 -8.82 2.77
CA PRO A 83 -19.26 -10.13 2.44
C PRO A 83 -18.25 -11.27 2.51
N LEU A 84 -16.99 -11.01 2.16
CA LEU A 84 -15.91 -12.00 2.25
C LEU A 84 -15.54 -12.27 3.72
N TRP A 85 -15.64 -11.26 4.58
CA TRP A 85 -15.45 -11.41 6.02
C TRP A 85 -16.46 -12.33 6.67
N TRP A 86 -17.69 -12.39 6.20
CA TRP A 86 -18.69 -13.37 6.69
C TRP A 86 -18.32 -14.81 6.38
N ILE A 87 -17.55 -15.02 5.29
CA ILE A 87 -17.10 -16.36 4.88
C ILE A 87 -15.83 -16.75 5.63
N TRP A 88 -14.91 -15.80 5.77
CA TRP A 88 -13.62 -16.01 6.41
C TRP A 88 -13.21 -14.80 7.26
N PRO A 89 -13.63 -14.75 8.55
CA PRO A 89 -13.37 -13.64 9.45
C PRO A 89 -11.92 -13.65 9.98
N SER A 90 -10.97 -13.36 9.11
CA SER A 90 -9.54 -13.35 9.42
C SER A 90 -8.83 -12.19 8.73
N PRO A 91 -7.87 -11.54 9.41
CA PRO A 91 -6.96 -10.59 8.77
C PRO A 91 -6.22 -11.17 7.56
N ASP A 92 -5.94 -12.47 7.56
CA ASP A 92 -5.27 -13.17 6.46
C ASP A 92 -6.03 -13.03 5.13
N LEU A 93 -7.37 -12.92 5.17
CA LEU A 93 -8.19 -12.66 3.98
C LEU A 93 -7.71 -11.41 3.23
N LEU A 94 -7.49 -10.32 3.94
CA LEU A 94 -7.08 -9.05 3.35
C LEU A 94 -5.67 -9.15 2.73
N LEU A 95 -4.76 -9.82 3.41
CA LEU A 95 -3.39 -10.07 2.93
C LEU A 95 -3.39 -10.92 1.65
N LEU A 96 -4.21 -11.95 1.60
CA LEU A 96 -4.35 -12.81 0.42
C LEU A 96 -4.94 -12.05 -0.77
N VAL A 97 -5.97 -11.22 -0.53
CA VAL A 97 -6.58 -10.39 -1.59
C VAL A 97 -5.57 -9.38 -2.13
N GLN A 98 -4.76 -8.78 -1.26
CA GLN A 98 -3.69 -7.87 -1.70
C GLN A 98 -2.66 -8.58 -2.57
N ALA A 99 -2.11 -9.71 -2.11
CA ALA A 99 -1.13 -10.48 -2.87
C ALA A 99 -1.70 -10.95 -4.22
N LEU A 100 -2.95 -11.44 -4.23
CA LEU A 100 -3.66 -11.84 -5.44
C LEU A 100 -3.83 -10.67 -6.42
N GLY A 101 -4.36 -9.55 -5.93
CA GLY A 101 -4.58 -8.36 -6.76
C GLY A 101 -3.28 -7.86 -7.39
N VAL A 102 -2.24 -7.63 -6.57
CA VAL A 102 -0.95 -7.14 -7.04
C VAL A 102 -0.32 -8.12 -8.03
N GLY A 103 -0.31 -9.42 -7.75
CA GLY A 103 0.26 -10.43 -8.66
C GLY A 103 -0.49 -10.53 -10.00
N LEU A 104 -1.83 -10.38 -10.00
CA LEU A 104 -2.64 -10.37 -11.23
C LEU A 104 -2.37 -9.16 -12.11
N GLY A 105 -1.76 -8.08 -11.59
CA GLY A 105 -1.27 -6.95 -12.38
C GLY A 105 -0.28 -7.35 -13.50
N ALA A 106 0.36 -8.52 -13.41
CA ALA A 106 1.20 -9.07 -14.48
C ALA A 106 0.43 -9.33 -15.78
N LEU A 107 -0.88 -9.60 -15.71
CA LEU A 107 -1.71 -9.89 -16.88
C LEU A 107 -1.89 -8.67 -17.79
N PRO A 108 -2.37 -7.51 -17.33
CA PRO A 108 -2.46 -6.32 -18.17
C PRO A 108 -1.07 -5.87 -18.68
N VAL A 109 0.00 -6.04 -17.92
CA VAL A 109 1.38 -5.79 -18.40
C VAL A 109 1.71 -6.73 -19.56
N PHE A 110 1.43 -8.01 -19.44
CA PHE A 110 1.63 -9.00 -20.51
C PHE A 110 0.81 -8.64 -21.76
N TRP A 111 -0.45 -8.29 -21.62
CA TRP A 111 -1.32 -7.94 -22.76
C TRP A 111 -0.83 -6.67 -23.45
N LEU A 112 -0.47 -5.63 -22.70
CA LEU A 112 0.08 -4.38 -23.23
C LEU A 112 1.38 -4.64 -24.02
N ALA A 113 2.30 -5.43 -23.43
CA ALA A 113 3.55 -5.79 -24.07
C ALA A 113 3.33 -6.66 -25.33
N ARG A 114 2.39 -7.60 -25.29
CA ARG A 114 2.02 -8.41 -26.47
C ARG A 114 1.55 -7.57 -27.62
N LYS A 115 0.74 -6.55 -27.33
CA LYS A 115 0.20 -5.63 -28.34
C LYS A 115 1.29 -4.77 -28.96
N HIS A 116 2.14 -4.16 -28.16
CA HIS A 116 3.07 -3.12 -28.62
C HIS A 116 4.45 -3.65 -29.04
N VAL A 117 4.96 -4.68 -28.35
CA VAL A 117 6.26 -5.31 -28.69
C VAL A 117 6.10 -6.46 -29.69
N GLY A 118 4.94 -7.11 -29.72
CA GLY A 118 4.59 -8.15 -30.69
C GLY A 118 5.21 -9.53 -30.39
N SER A 119 6.21 -9.65 -29.51
CA SER A 119 6.88 -10.91 -29.14
C SER A 119 6.26 -11.51 -27.88
N PRO A 120 5.81 -12.79 -27.91
CA PRO A 120 5.30 -13.48 -26.69
C PRO A 120 6.36 -13.61 -25.61
N ARG A 121 7.63 -13.84 -25.98
CA ARG A 121 8.75 -13.98 -25.05
C ARG A 121 9.09 -12.66 -24.38
N ALA A 122 9.13 -11.57 -25.14
CA ALA A 122 9.35 -10.23 -24.60
C ALA A 122 8.21 -9.80 -23.69
N ALA A 123 6.96 -10.12 -24.05
CA ALA A 123 5.80 -9.81 -23.21
C ALA A 123 5.84 -10.58 -21.89
N LEU A 124 6.20 -11.86 -21.91
CA LEU A 124 6.44 -12.65 -20.70
C LEU A 124 7.56 -12.05 -19.86
N GLY A 125 8.69 -11.67 -20.47
CA GLY A 125 9.81 -11.03 -19.78
C GLY A 125 9.41 -9.74 -19.07
N LEU A 126 8.63 -8.86 -19.72
CA LEU A 126 8.15 -7.62 -19.12
C LEU A 126 7.11 -7.85 -18.00
N ALA A 127 6.25 -8.86 -18.13
CA ALA A 127 5.35 -9.27 -17.06
C ALA A 127 6.11 -9.85 -15.86
N CYS A 128 7.14 -10.66 -16.09
CA CYS A 128 8.04 -11.13 -15.03
C CYS A 128 8.83 -9.97 -14.39
N ALA A 129 9.26 -8.99 -15.19
CA ALA A 129 9.94 -7.80 -14.67
C ALA A 129 9.03 -7.00 -13.71
N TYR A 130 7.72 -6.90 -13.99
CA TYR A 130 6.75 -6.33 -13.06
C TYR A 130 6.65 -7.11 -11.75
N LEU A 131 6.59 -8.44 -11.82
CA LEU A 131 6.54 -9.30 -10.61
C LEU A 131 7.83 -9.20 -9.77
N LEU A 132 8.99 -9.06 -10.43
CA LEU A 132 10.30 -8.91 -9.79
C LEU A 132 10.66 -7.45 -9.47
N TYR A 133 9.80 -6.50 -9.80
CA TYR A 133 10.03 -5.10 -9.48
C TYR A 133 9.97 -4.89 -7.96
N PRO A 134 11.05 -4.41 -7.30
CA PRO A 134 11.09 -4.32 -5.85
C PRO A 134 9.91 -3.56 -5.24
N ALA A 135 9.49 -2.46 -5.88
CA ALA A 135 8.33 -1.69 -5.41
C ALA A 135 7.02 -2.51 -5.44
N THR A 136 6.82 -3.39 -6.42
CA THR A 136 5.66 -4.29 -6.50
C THR A 136 5.69 -5.32 -5.36
N GLU A 137 6.86 -5.87 -5.06
CA GLU A 137 7.02 -6.88 -4.00
C GLU A 137 6.84 -6.28 -2.61
N TRP A 138 7.46 -5.14 -2.35
CA TRP A 138 7.26 -4.43 -1.09
C TRP A 138 5.82 -3.99 -0.89
N LEU A 139 5.14 -3.53 -1.95
CA LEU A 139 3.72 -3.19 -1.91
C LEU A 139 2.86 -4.38 -1.46
N ALA A 140 3.18 -5.59 -1.90
CA ALA A 140 2.45 -6.79 -1.49
C ALA A 140 2.72 -7.20 -0.04
N LEU A 141 3.90 -6.87 0.50
CA LEU A 141 4.32 -7.24 1.87
C LEU A 141 4.06 -6.17 2.92
N ASN A 142 3.82 -4.92 2.50
CA ASN A 142 3.59 -3.81 3.43
C ASN A 142 2.17 -3.85 3.98
N GLU A 143 1.90 -4.75 4.90
CA GLU A 143 0.59 -4.96 5.54
C GLU A 143 -0.57 -4.88 4.52
N PHE A 144 -1.81 -4.90 4.94
CA PHE A 144 -2.90 -4.63 4.00
C PHE A 144 -3.17 -3.12 3.92
N HIS A 145 -3.10 -2.59 2.69
CA HIS A 145 -3.52 -1.22 2.37
C HIS A 145 -4.41 -1.23 1.13
N PRO A 146 -5.61 -0.64 1.18
CA PRO A 146 -6.52 -0.60 0.02
C PRO A 146 -5.86 -0.05 -1.23
N VAL A 147 -4.96 0.94 -1.09
CA VAL A 147 -4.23 1.55 -2.20
C VAL A 147 -3.35 0.56 -2.97
N ALA A 148 -2.92 -0.54 -2.37
CA ALA A 148 -2.17 -1.58 -3.08
C ALA A 148 -2.98 -2.19 -4.23
N LEU A 149 -4.30 -2.28 -4.07
CA LEU A 149 -5.21 -2.76 -5.11
C LEU A 149 -5.39 -1.76 -6.27
N ALA A 150 -5.05 -0.50 -6.05
CA ALA A 150 -5.07 0.49 -7.14
C ALA A 150 -4.04 0.14 -8.22
N THR A 151 -2.88 -0.41 -7.89
CA THR A 151 -1.84 -0.77 -8.87
C THR A 151 -2.35 -1.70 -9.99
N PRO A 152 -2.90 -2.89 -9.71
CA PRO A 152 -3.44 -3.77 -10.74
C PRO A 152 -4.65 -3.18 -11.45
N LEU A 153 -5.50 -2.44 -10.75
CA LEU A 153 -6.66 -1.77 -11.34
C LEU A 153 -6.25 -0.64 -12.29
N LEU A 154 -5.22 0.15 -11.98
CA LEU A 154 -4.65 1.16 -12.87
C LEU A 154 -3.99 0.53 -14.10
N LEU A 155 -3.26 -0.58 -13.94
CA LEU A 155 -2.70 -1.33 -15.07
C LEU A 155 -3.80 -1.85 -16.01
N LEU A 156 -4.86 -2.39 -15.43
CA LEU A 156 -6.03 -2.87 -16.17
C LEU A 156 -6.77 -1.70 -16.85
N ALA A 157 -6.95 -0.58 -16.15
CA ALA A 157 -7.53 0.63 -16.70
C ALA A 157 -6.69 1.14 -17.87
N PHE A 158 -5.37 1.25 -17.71
CA PHE A 158 -4.49 1.69 -18.79
C PHE A 158 -4.56 0.76 -20.01
N TRP A 159 -4.60 -0.56 -19.79
CA TRP A 159 -4.79 -1.54 -20.86
C TRP A 159 -6.09 -1.29 -21.64
N TYR A 160 -7.23 -1.14 -20.95
CA TYR A 160 -8.50 -0.89 -21.61
C TYR A 160 -8.54 0.46 -22.31
N LEU A 161 -7.91 1.48 -21.75
CA LEU A 161 -7.82 2.80 -22.38
C LEU A 161 -6.97 2.75 -23.66
N ASP A 162 -5.87 2.00 -23.64
CA ASP A 162 -5.03 1.75 -24.81
C ASP A 162 -5.74 0.95 -25.91
N GLU A 163 -6.68 0.08 -25.53
CA GLU A 163 -7.59 -0.61 -26.45
C GLU A 163 -8.74 0.27 -26.96
N GLY A 164 -8.91 1.49 -26.42
CA GLY A 164 -10.05 2.36 -26.71
C GLY A 164 -11.39 1.88 -26.14
N ARG A 165 -11.36 0.96 -25.16
CA ARG A 165 -12.53 0.37 -24.51
C ARG A 165 -12.92 1.20 -23.28
N LEU A 166 -13.68 2.28 -23.49
CA LEU A 166 -13.94 3.28 -22.45
C LEU A 166 -14.79 2.76 -21.28
N LEU A 167 -15.78 1.88 -21.52
CA LEU A 167 -16.61 1.35 -20.43
C LEU A 167 -15.80 0.50 -19.42
N PRO A 168 -15.09 -0.58 -19.83
CA PRO A 168 -14.27 -1.33 -18.89
C PRO A 168 -13.11 -0.50 -18.32
N PHE A 169 -12.58 0.48 -19.06
CA PHE A 169 -11.68 1.49 -18.50
C PHE A 169 -12.33 2.22 -17.33
N GLY A 170 -13.54 2.77 -17.54
CA GLY A 170 -14.25 3.52 -16.50
C GLY A 170 -14.50 2.70 -15.24
N VAL A 171 -14.90 1.42 -15.38
CA VAL A 171 -15.10 0.51 -14.24
C VAL A 171 -13.79 0.31 -13.47
N ALA A 172 -12.69 0.02 -14.16
CA ALA A 172 -11.40 -0.19 -13.51
C ALA A 172 -10.84 1.10 -12.88
N ALA A 173 -11.00 2.25 -13.55
CA ALA A 173 -10.55 3.55 -13.05
C ALA A 173 -11.35 4.00 -11.83
N VAL A 174 -12.66 3.80 -11.80
CA VAL A 174 -13.49 4.07 -10.61
C VAL A 174 -13.07 3.17 -9.47
N ALA A 175 -12.95 1.85 -9.69
CA ALA A 175 -12.51 0.92 -8.66
C ALA A 175 -11.14 1.30 -8.10
N ALA A 176 -10.18 1.72 -8.95
CA ALA A 176 -8.88 2.21 -8.51
C ALA A 176 -9.02 3.48 -7.65
N SER A 177 -9.83 4.44 -8.07
CA SER A 177 -10.04 5.72 -7.36
C SER A 177 -10.78 5.55 -6.02
N LEU A 178 -11.46 4.42 -5.81
CA LEU A 178 -12.07 4.06 -4.53
C LEU A 178 -11.07 3.40 -3.55
N CYS A 179 -9.82 3.19 -3.97
CA CYS A 179 -8.78 2.63 -3.11
C CYS A 179 -8.06 3.70 -2.26
N LYS A 180 -8.00 4.93 -2.74
CA LYS A 180 -7.47 6.10 -2.02
C LYS A 180 -7.77 7.39 -2.82
N GLU A 181 -7.92 8.51 -2.11
CA GLU A 181 -8.29 9.83 -2.68
C GLU A 181 -7.36 10.34 -3.78
N ASP A 182 -6.04 10.10 -3.67
CA ASP A 182 -5.01 10.61 -4.59
C ASP A 182 -4.91 9.81 -5.91
N ILE A 183 -5.35 8.57 -5.93
CA ILE A 183 -5.31 7.70 -7.13
C ILE A 183 -6.10 8.28 -8.32
N ALA A 184 -7.11 9.07 -8.04
CA ALA A 184 -7.88 9.75 -9.08
C ALA A 184 -7.03 10.72 -9.91
N PHE A 185 -5.98 11.30 -9.34
CA PHE A 185 -5.05 12.15 -10.08
C PHE A 185 -4.19 11.36 -11.08
N VAL A 186 -3.87 10.09 -10.76
CA VAL A 186 -3.22 9.16 -11.71
C VAL A 186 -4.14 8.89 -12.89
N VAL A 187 -5.44 8.65 -12.62
CA VAL A 187 -6.47 8.48 -13.66
C VAL A 187 -6.58 9.74 -14.52
N ALA A 188 -6.53 10.93 -13.92
CA ALA A 188 -6.52 12.19 -14.66
C ALA A 188 -5.31 12.26 -15.62
N GLY A 189 -4.14 11.85 -15.18
CA GLY A 189 -2.93 11.75 -16.00
C GLY A 189 -3.10 10.77 -17.18
N PHE A 190 -3.80 9.64 -17.00
CA PHE A 190 -4.16 8.75 -18.10
C PHE A 190 -5.11 9.44 -19.10
N GLY A 191 -6.01 10.30 -18.62
CA GLY A 191 -6.84 11.15 -19.47
C GLY A 191 -5.99 12.08 -20.35
N VAL A 192 -4.99 12.75 -19.78
CA VAL A 192 -4.03 13.59 -20.52
C VAL A 192 -3.30 12.77 -21.59
N TRP A 193 -2.79 11.59 -21.22
CA TRP A 193 -2.15 10.68 -22.16
C TRP A 193 -3.11 10.30 -23.33
N TYR A 194 -4.37 9.99 -23.02
CA TYR A 194 -5.34 9.61 -24.04
C TYR A 194 -5.68 10.76 -24.98
N ALA A 195 -5.82 11.98 -24.43
CA ALA A 195 -6.07 13.19 -25.21
C ALA A 195 -4.95 13.49 -26.20
N LEU A 196 -3.70 13.46 -25.73
CA LEU A 196 -2.53 13.89 -26.49
C LEU A 196 -1.89 12.74 -27.26
N GLY A 197 -1.68 11.59 -26.63
CA GLY A 197 -1.00 10.43 -27.21
C GLY A 197 -1.86 9.65 -28.20
N ARG A 198 -3.15 9.50 -27.91
CA ARG A 198 -4.12 8.81 -28.79
C ARG A 198 -4.95 9.79 -29.61
N ARG A 199 -4.73 11.11 -29.45
CA ARG A 199 -5.47 12.19 -30.13
C ARG A 199 -6.98 12.16 -29.90
N ARG A 200 -7.44 11.58 -28.81
CA ARG A 200 -8.85 11.49 -28.37
C ARG A 200 -9.16 12.63 -27.40
N ARG A 201 -9.06 13.89 -27.88
CA ARG A 201 -9.07 15.12 -27.06
C ARG A 201 -10.28 15.22 -26.13
N ILE A 202 -11.49 15.00 -26.64
CA ILE A 202 -12.72 15.14 -25.85
C ILE A 202 -12.77 14.06 -24.76
N ALA A 203 -12.66 12.79 -25.13
CA ALA A 203 -12.72 11.68 -24.16
C ALA A 203 -11.59 11.78 -23.13
N GLY A 204 -10.35 12.08 -23.57
CA GLY A 204 -9.23 12.28 -22.67
C GLY A 204 -9.41 13.47 -21.74
N GLY A 205 -9.95 14.59 -22.25
CA GLY A 205 -10.28 15.77 -21.45
C GLY A 205 -11.35 15.48 -20.39
N VAL A 206 -12.40 14.72 -20.75
CA VAL A 206 -13.43 14.29 -19.79
C VAL A 206 -12.83 13.38 -18.71
N ILE A 207 -11.99 12.41 -19.08
CA ILE A 207 -11.32 11.53 -18.10
C ILE A 207 -10.44 12.36 -17.15
N ALA A 208 -9.66 13.29 -17.69
CA ALA A 208 -8.79 14.16 -16.87
C ALA A 208 -9.64 15.03 -15.92
N ALA A 209 -10.69 15.65 -16.41
CA ALA A 209 -11.58 16.48 -15.61
C ALA A 209 -12.27 15.70 -14.49
N LEU A 210 -12.79 14.49 -14.78
CA LEU A 210 -13.45 13.64 -13.79
C LEU A 210 -12.45 13.14 -12.72
N GLY A 211 -11.23 12.76 -13.12
CA GLY A 211 -10.21 12.35 -12.17
C GLY A 211 -9.78 13.48 -11.23
N LEU A 212 -9.54 14.69 -11.80
CA LEU A 212 -9.24 15.88 -11.00
C LEU A 212 -10.40 16.27 -10.08
N ALA A 213 -11.64 16.25 -10.59
CA ALA A 213 -12.82 16.58 -9.80
C ALA A 213 -13.01 15.63 -8.63
N TRP A 214 -12.93 14.30 -8.87
CA TRP A 214 -13.08 13.32 -7.79
C TRP A 214 -11.98 13.43 -6.74
N GLY A 215 -10.69 13.49 -7.12
CA GLY A 215 -9.60 13.67 -6.16
C GLY A 215 -9.75 14.96 -5.34
N THR A 216 -10.13 16.06 -5.98
CA THR A 216 -10.39 17.34 -5.29
C THR A 216 -11.57 17.21 -4.31
N VAL A 217 -12.71 16.66 -4.75
CA VAL A 217 -13.89 16.45 -3.89
C VAL A 217 -13.56 15.52 -2.72
N ALA A 218 -12.82 14.42 -2.95
CA ALA A 218 -12.42 13.51 -1.90
C ALA A 218 -11.62 14.22 -0.80
N ILE A 219 -10.66 15.06 -1.19
CA ILE A 219 -9.78 15.78 -0.26
C ILE A 219 -10.46 16.97 0.41
N THR A 220 -11.26 17.74 -0.34
CA THR A 220 -11.80 19.03 0.16
C THR A 220 -13.21 18.96 0.70
N VAL A 221 -13.96 17.89 0.39
CA VAL A 221 -15.34 17.72 0.83
C VAL A 221 -15.52 16.45 1.66
N VAL A 222 -15.10 15.28 1.13
CA VAL A 222 -15.38 14.00 1.81
C VAL A 222 -14.61 13.90 3.11
N ILE A 223 -13.28 14.08 3.11
CA ILE A 223 -12.47 14.00 4.34
C ILE A 223 -12.97 15.01 5.37
N PRO A 224 -13.11 16.33 5.09
CA PRO A 224 -13.61 17.27 6.07
C PRO A 224 -15.02 16.95 6.58
N HIS A 225 -15.93 16.45 5.72
CA HIS A 225 -17.27 16.07 6.14
C HIS A 225 -17.25 15.00 7.26
N PHE A 226 -16.36 14.02 7.18
CA PHE A 226 -16.23 12.96 8.17
C PHE A 226 -15.25 13.30 9.29
N ASN A 227 -14.44 14.36 9.17
CA ASN A 227 -13.42 14.82 10.11
C ASN A 227 -13.82 16.15 10.79
N GLU A 228 -15.09 16.31 11.14
CA GLU A 228 -15.63 17.46 11.89
C GLU A 228 -15.29 18.83 11.26
N GLY A 229 -15.20 18.88 9.95
CA GLY A 229 -14.84 20.09 9.19
C GLY A 229 -13.33 20.34 9.07
N GLN A 230 -12.51 19.48 9.67
CA GLN A 230 -11.06 19.63 9.63
C GLN A 230 -10.43 18.92 8.42
N SER A 231 -9.31 19.45 7.96
CA SER A 231 -8.47 18.76 6.97
C SER A 231 -7.79 17.54 7.59
N SER A 232 -7.27 16.64 6.75
CA SER A 232 -6.53 15.47 7.22
C SER A 232 -5.28 15.86 8.02
N ASP A 233 -5.02 15.18 9.14
CA ASP A 233 -3.82 15.34 9.97
C ASP A 233 -2.52 15.06 9.21
N PHE A 234 -2.62 14.30 8.12
CA PHE A 234 -1.46 14.00 7.27
C PHE A 234 -0.86 15.22 6.56
N TYR A 235 -1.56 16.38 6.52
CA TYR A 235 -1.01 17.60 5.93
C TYR A 235 0.15 18.19 6.73
N GLY A 236 0.33 17.85 8.00
CA GLY A 236 1.52 18.18 8.77
C GLY A 236 2.84 17.73 8.12
N ARG A 237 2.80 16.69 7.29
CA ARG A 237 3.96 16.20 6.52
C ARG A 237 4.45 17.18 5.45
N TYR A 238 3.64 18.16 5.08
CA TYR A 238 3.91 19.18 4.04
C TYR A 238 4.12 20.57 4.63
N SER A 239 4.39 20.69 5.93
CA SER A 239 4.55 21.98 6.63
C SER A 239 5.62 22.87 6.00
N GLU A 240 6.69 22.29 5.47
CA GLU A 240 7.78 23.00 4.79
C GLU A 240 7.36 23.64 3.45
N VAL A 241 6.31 23.11 2.83
CA VAL A 241 5.81 23.55 1.50
C VAL A 241 4.38 24.10 1.56
N GLY A 242 3.90 24.55 2.73
CA GLY A 242 2.63 25.23 2.89
C GLY A 242 1.56 24.50 3.72
N GLY A 243 1.80 23.23 4.14
CA GLY A 243 1.00 22.49 5.14
C GLY A 243 -0.45 22.16 4.76
N SER A 244 -0.87 22.48 3.54
CA SER A 244 -2.23 22.22 3.02
C SER A 244 -2.23 22.23 1.49
N PRO A 245 -3.24 21.66 0.80
CA PRO A 245 -3.34 21.74 -0.65
C PRO A 245 -3.27 23.19 -1.18
N ARG A 246 -3.98 24.09 -0.53
CA ARG A 246 -3.95 25.52 -0.88
C ARG A 246 -2.58 26.13 -0.63
N GLY A 247 -1.96 25.84 0.52
CA GLY A 247 -0.63 26.35 0.87
C GLY A 247 0.46 25.84 -0.08
N ILE A 248 0.38 24.59 -0.54
CA ILE A 248 1.31 24.05 -1.54
C ILE A 248 1.16 24.80 -2.87
N VAL A 249 -0.07 25.02 -3.33
CA VAL A 249 -0.33 25.81 -4.54
C VAL A 249 0.19 27.24 -4.39
N GLU A 250 -0.08 27.91 -3.27
CA GLU A 250 0.43 29.25 -2.97
C GLU A 250 1.96 29.27 -2.97
N THR A 251 2.61 28.30 -2.33
CA THR A 251 4.08 28.16 -2.32
C THR A 251 4.63 27.96 -3.72
N ALA A 252 3.92 27.22 -4.60
CA ALA A 252 4.34 27.02 -5.98
C ALA A 252 4.42 28.32 -6.78
N PHE A 253 3.56 29.29 -6.49
CA PHE A 253 3.56 30.60 -7.16
C PHE A 253 4.46 31.63 -6.46
N THR A 254 4.54 31.60 -5.13
CA THR A 254 5.27 32.63 -4.36
C THR A 254 6.74 32.25 -4.09
N HIS A 255 7.01 30.96 -3.87
CA HIS A 255 8.32 30.43 -3.50
C HIS A 255 8.66 29.12 -4.22
N PRO A 256 8.68 29.07 -5.56
CA PRO A 256 8.84 27.81 -6.32
C PRO A 256 10.15 27.07 -6.00
N LEU A 257 11.21 27.78 -5.61
CA LEU A 257 12.48 27.15 -5.23
C LEU A 257 12.35 26.27 -3.99
N ARG A 258 11.48 26.60 -3.05
CA ARG A 258 11.21 25.73 -1.87
C ARG A 258 10.68 24.38 -2.28
N LEU A 259 9.81 24.31 -3.30
CA LEU A 259 9.31 23.02 -3.81
C LEU A 259 10.43 22.20 -4.44
N VAL A 260 11.34 22.86 -5.17
CA VAL A 260 12.50 22.20 -5.78
C VAL A 260 13.45 21.67 -4.71
N GLU A 261 13.77 22.48 -3.70
CA GLU A 261 14.62 22.07 -2.58
C GLU A 261 14.02 20.91 -1.78
N ALA A 262 12.71 20.96 -1.50
CA ALA A 262 12.01 19.87 -0.83
C ALA A 262 11.99 18.57 -1.64
N ALA A 263 11.85 18.66 -2.98
CA ALA A 263 11.69 17.51 -3.87
C ALA A 263 12.98 16.82 -4.32
N PHE A 264 14.16 17.44 -4.11
CA PHE A 264 15.44 16.94 -4.63
C PHE A 264 16.53 16.82 -3.57
N SER A 265 16.16 16.38 -2.37
CA SER A 265 17.14 15.98 -1.35
C SER A 265 17.90 14.72 -1.77
N GLY A 266 19.04 14.42 -1.13
CA GLY A 266 19.78 13.18 -1.40
C GLY A 266 18.95 11.91 -1.16
N ARG A 267 18.02 11.95 -0.21
CA ARG A 267 17.03 10.89 0.06
C ARG A 267 16.13 10.68 -1.14
N ASP A 268 15.62 11.75 -1.71
CA ASP A 268 14.64 11.70 -2.81
C ASP A 268 15.30 11.23 -4.12
N LEU A 269 16.54 11.66 -4.37
CA LEU A 269 17.32 11.13 -5.49
C LEU A 269 17.58 9.63 -5.36
N HIS A 270 17.83 9.14 -4.14
CA HIS A 270 17.98 7.69 -3.88
C HIS A 270 16.66 6.95 -4.15
N TYR A 271 15.53 7.49 -3.70
CA TYR A 271 14.21 6.93 -3.98
C TYR A 271 13.90 6.88 -5.48
N LEU A 272 14.15 7.97 -6.20
CA LEU A 272 14.00 8.01 -7.65
C LEU A 272 14.87 6.96 -8.36
N TRP A 273 16.09 6.77 -7.89
CA TRP A 273 16.98 5.72 -8.39
C TRP A 273 16.44 4.31 -8.12
N GLN A 274 15.92 4.06 -6.92
CA GLN A 274 15.31 2.78 -6.57
C GLN A 274 14.07 2.45 -7.44
N LEU A 275 13.30 3.46 -7.84
CA LEU A 275 12.18 3.30 -8.78
C LEU A 275 12.65 3.11 -10.22
N ALA A 276 13.71 3.78 -10.63
CA ALA A 276 14.12 3.86 -12.03
C ALA A 276 15.01 2.71 -12.48
N MET A 277 15.98 2.33 -11.64
CA MET A 277 17.01 1.35 -12.00
C MET A 277 16.43 -0.02 -12.38
N PRO A 278 15.44 -0.60 -11.64
CA PRO A 278 14.90 -1.90 -12.00
C PRO A 278 14.10 -1.92 -13.31
N LEU A 279 13.75 -0.76 -13.85
CA LEU A 279 13.10 -0.59 -15.14
C LEU A 279 14.10 -0.17 -16.25
N ALA A 280 15.41 -0.20 -15.95
CA ALA A 280 16.49 0.17 -16.87
C ALA A 280 16.31 1.55 -17.52
N LEU A 281 15.61 2.49 -16.85
CA LEU A 281 15.28 3.83 -17.33
C LEU A 281 14.46 3.86 -18.64
N VAL A 282 14.01 2.71 -19.14
CA VAL A 282 13.32 2.59 -20.44
C VAL A 282 11.98 3.33 -20.45
N PHE A 283 11.34 3.51 -19.28
CA PHE A 283 10.11 4.30 -19.13
C PHE A 283 10.28 5.75 -19.58
N LEU A 284 11.49 6.34 -19.51
CA LEU A 284 11.76 7.69 -19.97
C LEU A 284 11.53 7.87 -21.48
N LEU A 285 11.56 6.78 -22.24
CA LEU A 285 11.23 6.80 -23.66
C LEU A 285 9.74 6.98 -23.95
N ALA A 286 8.87 6.93 -22.94
CA ALA A 286 7.42 7.17 -23.09
C ALA A 286 6.92 8.29 -22.15
N PRO A 287 7.47 9.52 -22.22
CA PRO A 287 7.27 10.58 -21.23
C PRO A 287 5.81 11.02 -21.07
N LEU A 288 4.99 10.87 -22.11
CA LEU A 288 3.58 11.26 -22.03
C LEU A 288 2.77 10.36 -21.08
N VAL A 289 3.17 9.09 -20.90
CA VAL A 289 2.54 8.19 -19.90
C VAL A 289 2.94 8.60 -18.49
N LEU A 290 4.18 9.10 -18.32
CA LEU A 290 4.71 9.53 -17.03
C LEU A 290 3.96 10.73 -16.44
N VAL A 291 3.20 11.49 -17.24
CA VAL A 291 2.31 12.54 -16.73
C VAL A 291 1.36 11.99 -15.66
N ALA A 292 0.95 10.72 -15.78
CA ALA A 292 0.12 10.06 -14.79
C ALA A 292 0.86 9.77 -13.46
N ALA A 293 2.18 9.68 -13.46
CA ALA A 293 2.96 9.49 -12.25
C ALA A 293 3.25 10.80 -11.50
N VAL A 294 3.13 11.95 -12.17
CA VAL A 294 3.54 13.26 -11.61
C VAL A 294 2.82 13.60 -10.30
N PRO A 295 1.49 13.45 -10.17
CA PRO A 295 0.80 13.78 -8.92
C PRO A 295 1.31 12.99 -7.72
N GLU A 296 1.38 11.66 -7.85
CA GLU A 296 1.87 10.77 -6.80
C GLU A 296 3.34 11.04 -6.47
N LEU A 297 4.16 11.29 -7.49
CA LEU A 297 5.56 11.60 -7.30
C LEU A 297 5.71 12.92 -6.54
N ALA A 298 4.91 13.94 -6.86
CA ALA A 298 4.90 15.21 -6.15
C ALA A 298 4.46 15.04 -4.69
N ILE A 299 3.40 14.26 -4.43
CA ILE A 299 2.94 13.92 -3.08
C ILE A 299 4.07 13.28 -2.26
N ASN A 300 4.83 12.37 -2.86
CA ASN A 300 5.91 11.68 -2.16
C ASN A 300 7.13 12.58 -1.93
N LEU A 301 7.59 13.28 -2.96
CA LEU A 301 8.82 14.09 -2.89
C LEU A 301 8.67 15.36 -2.04
N LEU A 302 7.47 15.95 -1.98
CA LEU A 302 7.22 17.15 -1.19
C LEU A 302 6.97 16.86 0.30
N SER A 303 6.92 15.60 0.69
CA SER A 303 6.67 15.20 2.07
C SER A 303 7.94 15.16 2.91
N ALA A 304 7.88 15.72 4.11
CA ALA A 304 8.91 15.56 5.13
C ALA A 304 8.99 14.14 5.72
N ALA A 305 7.93 13.32 5.53
CA ALA A 305 7.91 11.95 6.04
C ALA A 305 8.80 11.02 5.22
N THR A 306 9.85 10.49 5.83
CA THR A 306 10.84 9.60 5.17
C THR A 306 10.25 8.31 4.61
N THR A 307 9.12 7.87 5.12
CA THR A 307 8.39 6.70 4.64
C THR A 307 7.80 6.90 3.25
N GLN A 308 7.43 8.14 2.88
CA GLN A 308 6.84 8.44 1.57
C GLN A 308 7.85 8.36 0.43
N THR A 309 9.13 8.65 0.69
CA THR A 309 10.22 8.46 -0.27
C THR A 309 10.99 7.18 -0.02
N SER A 310 10.25 6.07 0.15
CA SER A 310 10.79 4.74 0.33
C SER A 310 9.96 3.71 -0.43
N ILE A 311 10.61 2.82 -1.17
CA ILE A 311 9.94 1.72 -1.88
C ILE A 311 9.39 0.63 -0.93
N HIS A 312 9.73 0.67 0.36
CA HIS A 312 9.33 -0.32 1.35
C HIS A 312 7.89 -0.14 1.85
N PHE A 313 7.24 0.97 1.47
CA PHE A 313 5.89 1.32 1.93
C PHE A 313 4.91 1.45 0.75
N HIS A 314 3.63 1.46 1.06
CA HIS A 314 2.53 1.48 0.10
C HIS A 314 2.43 2.77 -0.75
N TYR A 315 3.21 3.80 -0.47
CA TYR A 315 3.21 5.08 -1.20
C TYR A 315 3.69 4.99 -2.66
N THR A 316 4.20 3.83 -3.08
CA THR A 316 4.55 3.56 -4.49
C THR A 316 3.37 3.07 -5.32
N ALA A 317 2.22 2.76 -4.72
CA ALA A 317 1.10 2.10 -5.37
C ALA A 317 0.61 2.83 -6.63
N GLY A 318 0.44 4.16 -6.57
CA GLY A 318 0.03 4.98 -7.70
C GLY A 318 1.11 5.16 -8.78
N LEU A 319 2.39 4.95 -8.42
CA LEU A 319 3.53 5.11 -9.32
C LEU A 319 3.82 3.88 -10.18
N ILE A 320 3.63 2.68 -9.63
CA ILE A 320 4.02 1.43 -10.30
C ILE A 320 3.35 1.30 -11.67
N ALA A 321 2.04 1.55 -11.73
CA ALA A 321 1.27 1.36 -12.96
C ALA A 321 1.75 2.27 -14.12
N PRO A 322 1.87 3.60 -13.97
CA PRO A 322 2.36 4.46 -15.04
C PRO A 322 3.84 4.20 -15.40
N LEU A 323 4.69 3.87 -14.43
CA LEU A 323 6.11 3.56 -14.68
C LEU A 323 6.26 2.28 -15.51
N VAL A 324 5.55 1.21 -15.14
CA VAL A 324 5.59 -0.07 -15.86
C VAL A 324 4.95 0.06 -17.25
N ALA A 325 3.81 0.72 -17.36
CA ALA A 325 3.18 0.97 -18.66
C ALA A 325 4.10 1.80 -19.58
N ALA A 326 4.77 2.83 -19.03
CA ALA A 326 5.74 3.62 -19.76
C ALA A 326 6.96 2.79 -20.17
N ALA A 327 7.45 1.86 -19.34
CA ALA A 327 8.55 0.97 -19.69
C ALA A 327 8.17 0.03 -20.84
N VAL A 328 6.95 -0.53 -20.85
CA VAL A 328 6.45 -1.35 -21.97
C VAL A 328 6.37 -0.54 -23.26
N LEU A 329 5.78 0.66 -23.23
CA LEU A 329 5.66 1.50 -24.41
C LEU A 329 7.01 2.08 -24.86
N GLY A 330 7.91 2.37 -23.91
CA GLY A 330 9.29 2.78 -24.19
C GLY A 330 10.07 1.70 -24.91
N ALA A 331 10.00 0.45 -24.44
CA ALA A 331 10.61 -0.70 -25.13
C ALA A 331 10.05 -0.85 -26.56
N ALA A 332 8.75 -0.72 -26.75
CA ALA A 332 8.11 -0.80 -28.05
C ALA A 332 8.59 0.29 -29.03
N ARG A 333 8.94 1.49 -28.57
CA ARG A 333 9.47 2.58 -29.41
C ARG A 333 10.81 2.24 -30.05
N LEU A 334 11.58 1.34 -29.45
CA LEU A 334 12.86 0.92 -29.97
C LEU A 334 12.74 -0.16 -31.09
N ARG A 335 11.51 -0.47 -31.53
CA ARG A 335 11.20 -1.33 -32.69
C ARG A 335 12.02 -2.63 -32.71
N ARG A 336 13.01 -2.74 -33.62
CA ARG A 336 13.86 -3.92 -33.76
C ARG A 336 14.60 -4.32 -32.49
N TRP A 337 14.83 -3.39 -31.57
CA TRP A 337 15.49 -3.61 -30.30
C TRP A 337 14.52 -3.93 -29.16
N ALA A 338 13.21 -3.92 -29.41
CA ALA A 338 12.22 -4.11 -28.37
C ALA A 338 12.37 -5.44 -27.59
N VAL A 339 12.76 -6.53 -28.28
CA VAL A 339 12.98 -7.83 -27.63
C VAL A 339 14.25 -7.83 -26.77
N PRO A 340 15.44 -7.40 -27.27
CA PRO A 340 16.62 -7.23 -26.42
C PRO A 340 16.37 -6.27 -25.24
N VAL A 341 15.68 -5.17 -25.45
CA VAL A 341 15.35 -4.20 -24.39
C VAL A 341 14.45 -4.83 -23.32
N ALA A 342 13.46 -5.63 -23.70
CA ALA A 342 12.64 -6.37 -22.74
C ALA A 342 13.49 -7.33 -21.89
N ALA A 343 14.51 -7.97 -22.48
CA ALA A 343 15.46 -8.81 -21.74
C ALA A 343 16.33 -7.96 -20.78
N VAL A 344 16.76 -6.77 -21.20
CA VAL A 344 17.51 -5.84 -20.33
C VAL A 344 16.64 -5.37 -19.16
N VAL A 345 15.36 -5.04 -19.39
CA VAL A 345 14.42 -4.65 -18.30
C VAL A 345 14.22 -5.82 -17.33
N LEU A 346 14.05 -7.05 -17.83
CA LEU A 346 13.95 -8.23 -16.97
C LEU A 346 15.21 -8.44 -16.12
N LEU A 347 16.40 -8.31 -16.74
CA LEU A 347 17.66 -8.43 -16.02
C LEU A 347 17.83 -7.31 -14.97
N ALA A 348 17.49 -6.08 -15.33
CA ALA A 348 17.54 -4.94 -14.40
C ALA A 348 16.55 -5.13 -13.23
N ALA A 349 15.32 -5.64 -13.49
CA ALA A 349 14.37 -6.00 -12.45
C ALA A 349 14.92 -7.10 -11.53
N LEU A 350 15.55 -8.14 -12.07
CA LEU A 350 16.18 -9.22 -11.29
C LEU A 350 17.33 -8.69 -10.43
N LEU A 351 18.20 -7.84 -10.97
CA LEU A 351 19.29 -7.20 -10.22
C LEU A 351 18.75 -6.25 -9.15
N GLY A 352 17.71 -5.48 -9.49
CA GLY A 352 16.99 -4.64 -8.54
C GLY A 352 16.37 -5.47 -7.41
N ASN A 353 15.73 -6.58 -7.75
CA ASN A 353 15.15 -7.52 -6.79
C ASN A 353 16.21 -8.08 -5.83
N TYR A 354 17.32 -8.53 -6.37
CA TYR A 354 18.45 -9.02 -5.57
C TYR A 354 19.00 -7.99 -4.58
N ARG A 355 19.03 -6.71 -4.96
CA ARG A 355 19.61 -5.61 -4.13
C ARG A 355 18.60 -4.94 -3.22
N LEU A 356 17.34 -4.88 -3.60
CA LEU A 356 16.30 -4.05 -2.99
C LEU A 356 15.04 -4.83 -2.64
N GLY A 357 14.87 -6.06 -3.17
CA GLY A 357 13.67 -6.86 -3.00
C GLY A 357 13.63 -7.60 -1.65
N PRO A 358 12.43 -7.98 -1.19
CA PRO A 358 12.21 -8.61 0.11
C PRO A 358 12.38 -10.12 0.13
N ILE A 359 12.76 -10.77 -0.96
CA ILE A 359 12.84 -12.24 -1.05
C ILE A 359 13.87 -12.78 -0.05
N PRO A 360 13.45 -13.59 0.95
CA PRO A 360 14.36 -14.05 2.02
C PRO A 360 15.56 -14.87 1.53
N GLY A 361 15.45 -15.50 0.36
CA GLY A 361 16.52 -16.28 -0.26
C GLY A 361 17.78 -15.48 -0.56
N TRP A 362 17.67 -14.19 -0.84
CA TRP A 362 18.80 -13.31 -1.18
C TRP A 362 19.84 -13.19 -0.08
N ARG A 363 19.45 -13.36 1.19
CA ARG A 363 20.39 -13.35 2.33
C ARG A 363 21.50 -14.40 2.23
N HIS A 364 21.29 -15.47 1.45
CA HIS A 364 22.24 -16.54 1.27
C HIS A 364 23.22 -16.31 0.10
N VAL A 365 23.03 -15.21 -0.63
CA VAL A 365 23.83 -14.82 -1.78
C VAL A 365 24.67 -13.59 -1.40
N PRO A 366 26.01 -13.57 -1.66
CA PRO A 366 26.86 -12.43 -1.31
C PRO A 366 26.33 -11.10 -1.85
N GLY A 367 26.18 -10.10 -0.98
CA GLY A 367 25.64 -8.78 -1.34
C GLY A 367 24.13 -8.69 -1.55
N GLY A 368 23.39 -9.78 -1.30
CA GLY A 368 21.94 -9.80 -1.34
C GLY A 368 21.31 -9.23 -0.07
N GLN A 369 20.01 -8.92 -0.16
CA GLN A 369 19.26 -8.30 0.93
C GLN A 369 18.94 -9.30 2.04
N ALA A 370 19.34 -8.98 3.27
CA ALA A 370 19.07 -9.81 4.46
C ALA A 370 17.83 -9.36 5.25
N PHE A 371 17.24 -8.26 4.86
CA PHE A 371 16.32 -7.45 5.67
C PHE A 371 15.09 -8.20 6.22
N GLN A 372 14.51 -9.14 5.47
CA GLN A 372 13.23 -9.75 5.84
C GLN A 372 13.33 -11.16 6.43
N ALA A 373 14.54 -11.65 6.66
CA ALA A 373 14.71 -13.01 7.13
C ALA A 373 14.07 -13.28 8.50
N THR A 374 14.08 -12.28 9.38
CA THR A 374 13.50 -12.37 10.73
C THR A 374 11.99 -12.13 10.70
N ALA A 375 11.51 -11.22 9.85
CA ALA A 375 10.11 -10.83 9.75
C ALA A 375 9.16 -11.92 9.20
N ALA A 376 9.69 -12.99 8.62
CA ALA A 376 8.92 -14.14 8.13
C ALA A 376 9.10 -15.40 9.00
N ARG A 377 9.70 -15.27 10.18
CA ARG A 377 9.94 -16.40 11.08
C ARG A 377 9.13 -16.24 12.35
N VAL A 378 8.16 -17.12 12.53
CA VAL A 378 7.43 -17.23 13.80
C VAL A 378 8.36 -17.78 14.87
N THR A 379 8.45 -17.09 16.01
CA THR A 379 9.33 -17.39 17.13
C THR A 379 8.55 -17.99 18.30
N ARG A 380 9.27 -18.39 19.38
CA ARG A 380 8.64 -18.78 20.64
C ARG A 380 7.88 -17.62 21.29
N HIS A 381 8.42 -16.40 21.17
CA HIS A 381 7.80 -15.18 21.67
C HIS A 381 6.41 -14.95 21.05
N ASP A 382 6.32 -15.09 19.71
CA ASP A 382 5.06 -14.92 18.99
C ASP A 382 4.00 -15.96 19.42
N GLY A 383 4.44 -17.20 19.66
CA GLY A 383 3.57 -18.25 20.20
C GLY A 383 3.10 -17.96 21.63
N ILE A 384 3.91 -17.25 22.44
CA ILE A 384 3.51 -16.79 23.79
C ILE A 384 2.48 -15.65 23.65
N ALA A 385 2.74 -14.68 22.76
CA ALA A 385 1.82 -13.60 22.48
C ALA A 385 0.45 -14.14 22.01
N GLU A 386 0.42 -15.07 21.07
CA GLU A 386 -0.82 -15.69 20.61
C GLU A 386 -1.62 -16.35 21.73
N ARG A 387 -0.96 -17.08 22.64
CA ARG A 387 -1.64 -17.68 23.82
C ARG A 387 -2.18 -16.63 24.77
N ALA A 388 -1.43 -15.56 25.00
CA ALA A 388 -1.87 -14.46 25.85
C ALA A 388 -3.12 -13.77 25.31
N LEU A 389 -3.15 -13.48 23.98
CA LEU A 389 -4.28 -12.82 23.34
C LEU A 389 -5.56 -13.67 23.35
N ARG A 390 -5.47 -15.00 23.37
CA ARG A 390 -6.63 -15.90 23.48
C ARG A 390 -7.36 -15.80 24.83
N LEU A 391 -6.76 -15.18 25.86
CA LEU A 391 -7.40 -14.94 27.14
C LEU A 391 -8.42 -13.79 27.07
N ILE A 392 -8.32 -12.93 26.07
CA ILE A 392 -9.10 -11.71 25.93
C ILE A 392 -10.39 -12.02 25.17
N PRO A 393 -11.57 -11.79 25.75
CA PRO A 393 -12.85 -12.00 25.09
C PRO A 393 -12.99 -11.16 23.81
N THR A 394 -13.70 -11.67 22.82
CA THR A 394 -13.84 -11.03 21.52
C THR A 394 -14.65 -9.74 21.55
N ASP A 395 -15.56 -9.61 22.53
CA ASP A 395 -16.43 -8.45 22.77
C ASP A 395 -15.84 -7.41 23.73
N ALA A 396 -14.72 -7.73 24.39
CA ALA A 396 -14.07 -6.84 25.33
C ALA A 396 -13.53 -5.57 24.65
N VAL A 397 -13.61 -4.43 25.36
CA VAL A 397 -12.87 -3.22 25.00
C VAL A 397 -11.40 -3.42 25.41
N VAL A 398 -10.48 -3.32 24.46
CA VAL A 398 -9.07 -3.61 24.68
C VAL A 398 -8.22 -2.42 24.35
N SER A 399 -7.19 -2.18 25.16
CA SER A 399 -6.06 -1.33 24.83
C SER A 399 -4.82 -2.21 24.62
N ALA A 400 -4.10 -2.06 23.49
CA ALA A 400 -2.91 -2.86 23.27
C ALA A 400 -1.79 -2.10 22.57
N THR A 401 -0.55 -2.59 22.77
CA THR A 401 0.62 -2.16 21.98
C THR A 401 0.42 -2.47 20.50
N ASN A 402 1.10 -1.74 19.63
CA ASN A 402 0.83 -1.71 18.20
C ASN A 402 0.88 -3.10 17.54
N SER A 403 1.90 -3.92 17.82
CA SER A 403 2.07 -5.25 17.23
C SER A 403 0.97 -6.23 17.67
N LEU A 404 0.64 -6.25 18.97
CA LEU A 404 -0.44 -7.07 19.51
C LEU A 404 -1.81 -6.60 19.01
N GLY A 405 -1.95 -5.29 18.80
CA GLY A 405 -3.18 -4.66 18.40
C GLY A 405 -3.72 -5.10 17.06
N ALA A 406 -2.86 -5.38 16.09
CA ALA A 406 -3.28 -5.87 14.79
C ALA A 406 -4.12 -7.18 14.90
N HIS A 407 -3.80 -8.04 15.86
CA HIS A 407 -4.48 -9.31 16.13
C HIS A 407 -5.78 -9.16 16.93
N LEU A 408 -6.01 -8.00 17.54
CA LEU A 408 -7.15 -7.73 18.40
C LEU A 408 -8.17 -6.77 17.77
N SER A 409 -7.94 -6.31 16.55
CA SER A 409 -8.71 -5.21 15.93
C SER A 409 -10.10 -5.60 15.39
N ALA A 410 -10.40 -6.91 15.24
CA ALA A 410 -11.72 -7.40 14.82
C ALA A 410 -12.74 -7.27 15.95
N ARG A 411 -13.03 -6.03 16.39
CA ARG A 411 -13.97 -5.70 17.48
C ARG A 411 -14.50 -4.29 17.35
N ARG A 412 -15.56 -4.02 18.10
CA ARG A 412 -16.24 -2.71 18.06
C ARG A 412 -15.33 -1.57 18.50
N ARG A 413 -14.60 -1.74 19.62
CA ARG A 413 -13.75 -0.72 20.20
C ARG A 413 -12.39 -1.28 20.56
N PHE A 414 -11.37 -0.62 20.09
CA PHE A 414 -9.99 -1.01 20.25
C PHE A 414 -9.10 0.23 20.45
N LEU A 415 -8.40 0.33 21.56
CA LEU A 415 -7.56 1.46 21.95
C LEU A 415 -6.08 1.15 21.69
N SER A 416 -5.32 2.17 21.31
CA SER A 416 -3.86 2.09 21.27
C SER A 416 -3.30 2.34 22.66
N PHE A 417 -2.57 1.37 23.22
CA PHE A 417 -1.85 1.59 24.46
C PHE A 417 -0.85 2.75 24.27
N PRO A 418 -0.78 3.73 25.18
CA PRO A 418 -1.23 3.72 26.56
C PRO A 418 -2.62 4.33 26.83
N PHE A 419 -3.42 4.63 25.83
CA PHE A 419 -4.77 5.13 26.08
C PHE A 419 -5.64 3.97 26.57
N VAL A 420 -6.07 4.02 27.84
CA VAL A 420 -6.84 2.95 28.46
C VAL A 420 -8.33 3.25 28.57
N GLN A 421 -8.71 4.52 28.74
CA GLN A 421 -10.11 5.00 28.81
C GLN A 421 -11.07 3.97 29.44
N ASP A 422 -12.02 3.46 28.64
CA ASP A 422 -13.03 2.44 29.00
C ASP A 422 -12.57 0.99 28.74
N ALA A 423 -11.29 0.76 28.48
CA ALA A 423 -10.77 -0.60 28.29
C ALA A 423 -11.01 -1.44 29.54
N THR A 424 -11.43 -2.67 29.30
CA THR A 424 -11.57 -3.71 30.34
C THR A 424 -10.40 -4.70 30.33
N TRP A 425 -9.60 -4.66 29.26
CA TRP A 425 -8.40 -5.46 29.09
C TRP A 425 -7.26 -4.64 28.48
N ILE A 426 -6.03 -4.96 28.89
CA ILE A 426 -4.82 -4.38 28.32
C ILE A 426 -3.90 -5.53 27.89
N ALA A 427 -3.34 -5.46 26.69
CA ALA A 427 -2.30 -6.35 26.21
C ALA A 427 -1.06 -5.54 25.81
N ALA A 428 0.07 -5.87 26.35
CA ALA A 428 1.31 -5.16 26.07
C ALA A 428 2.48 -6.12 25.80
N ASP A 429 3.30 -5.73 24.82
CA ASP A 429 4.62 -6.31 24.59
C ASP A 429 5.68 -5.27 25.02
N GLU A 430 6.40 -5.58 26.05
CA GLU A 430 7.44 -4.69 26.61
C GLU A 430 8.81 -4.90 25.90
N THR A 431 8.98 -6.03 25.21
CA THR A 431 10.26 -6.40 24.60
C THR A 431 10.36 -6.03 23.12
N GLN A 432 9.23 -5.98 22.42
CA GLN A 432 9.17 -5.68 20.98
C GLN A 432 8.18 -4.54 20.68
N PRO A 433 8.47 -3.30 21.16
CA PRO A 433 7.61 -2.17 20.87
C PRO A 433 7.56 -1.92 19.36
N GLY A 434 6.35 -1.84 18.81
CA GLY A 434 6.10 -1.42 17.43
C GLY A 434 6.46 0.04 17.20
N TYR A 435 6.46 0.47 15.93
CA TYR A 435 6.82 1.86 15.61
C TYR A 435 5.91 2.89 16.29
N ALA A 436 4.61 2.62 16.40
CA ALA A 436 3.65 3.53 17.03
C ALA A 436 3.86 3.64 18.55
N ASP A 437 4.29 2.58 19.21
CA ASP A 437 4.52 2.56 20.66
C ASP A 437 5.68 3.50 21.07
N ARG A 438 6.60 3.79 20.15
CA ARG A 438 7.75 4.70 20.38
C ARG A 438 7.36 6.17 20.39
N TYR A 439 6.19 6.51 19.87
CA TYR A 439 5.66 7.87 19.86
C TYR A 439 4.68 8.14 21.00
N ALA A 440 4.48 7.17 21.90
CA ALA A 440 3.67 7.36 23.10
C ALA A 440 4.29 8.46 24.01
N PRO A 441 3.46 9.32 24.64
CA PRO A 441 3.95 10.42 25.47
C PRO A 441 4.80 9.96 26.67
N LEU A 442 4.60 8.73 27.13
CA LEU A 442 5.39 8.08 28.16
C LEU A 442 5.89 6.73 27.66
N PRO A 443 7.12 6.34 27.98
CA PRO A 443 7.64 5.02 27.65
C PRO A 443 6.72 3.90 28.15
N THR A 444 6.43 2.93 27.29
CA THR A 444 5.57 1.77 27.61
C THR A 444 5.97 1.10 28.92
N ALA A 445 7.27 0.94 29.20
CA ALA A 445 7.77 0.33 30.43
C ALA A 445 7.33 1.08 31.71
N LEU A 446 7.33 2.41 31.72
CA LEU A 446 6.90 3.20 32.88
C LEU A 446 5.40 3.04 33.15
N GLN A 447 4.61 2.94 32.08
CA GLN A 447 3.17 2.75 32.20
C GLN A 447 2.81 1.34 32.69
N LEU A 448 3.58 0.33 32.28
CA LEU A 448 3.42 -1.03 32.80
C LEU A 448 3.78 -1.14 34.28
N VAL A 449 4.77 -0.39 34.75
CA VAL A 449 5.09 -0.28 36.19
C VAL A 449 3.92 0.32 36.96
N TRP A 450 3.29 1.36 36.41
CA TRP A 450 2.10 1.97 37.02
C TRP A 450 0.92 0.97 37.07
N LEU A 451 0.65 0.26 35.94
CA LEU A 451 -0.43 -0.74 35.88
C LEU A 451 -0.26 -1.86 36.93
N ARG A 452 0.98 -2.34 37.14
CA ARG A 452 1.26 -3.37 38.15
C ARG A 452 0.96 -2.92 39.57
N ARG A 453 0.96 -1.61 39.83
CA ARG A 453 0.68 -1.00 41.16
C ARG A 453 -0.73 -0.51 41.30
N ASN A 454 -1.49 -0.38 40.23
CA ASN A 454 -2.85 0.15 40.25
C ASN A 454 -3.82 -0.98 40.63
N PRO A 455 -4.58 -0.84 41.77
CA PRO A 455 -5.51 -1.86 42.24
C PRO A 455 -6.70 -2.11 41.31
N GLU A 456 -6.99 -1.19 40.39
CA GLU A 456 -8.03 -1.39 39.36
C GLU A 456 -7.65 -2.44 38.31
N TRP A 457 -6.38 -2.82 38.23
CA TRP A 457 -5.88 -3.74 37.22
C TRP A 457 -5.25 -4.97 37.83
N ARG A 458 -5.70 -6.15 37.38
CA ARG A 458 -5.14 -7.44 37.77
C ARG A 458 -4.31 -7.99 36.63
N LEU A 459 -3.04 -8.26 36.85
CA LEU A 459 -2.18 -8.99 35.94
C LEU A 459 -2.67 -10.45 35.87
N VAL A 460 -3.08 -10.89 34.69
CA VAL A 460 -3.64 -12.26 34.44
C VAL A 460 -2.69 -13.12 33.61
N PHE A 461 -1.73 -12.51 32.93
CA PHE A 461 -0.70 -13.23 32.18
C PHE A 461 0.59 -12.40 32.15
N GLU A 462 1.72 -13.07 32.37
CA GLU A 462 3.05 -12.51 32.17
C GLU A 462 4.04 -13.61 31.79
N GLN A 463 4.58 -13.52 30.58
CA GLN A 463 5.63 -14.41 30.11
C GLN A 463 6.40 -13.72 28.96
N ASP A 464 7.74 -13.76 29.02
CA ASP A 464 8.65 -13.30 27.95
C ASP A 464 8.34 -11.85 27.49
N GLY A 465 8.00 -10.96 28.45
CA GLY A 465 7.66 -9.56 28.18
C GLY A 465 6.26 -9.31 27.59
N ILE A 466 5.47 -10.37 27.40
CA ILE A 466 4.05 -10.25 27.07
C ILE A 466 3.24 -10.18 28.36
N LEU A 467 2.45 -9.12 28.51
CA LEU A 467 1.61 -8.88 29.67
C LEU A 467 0.15 -8.72 29.25
N VAL A 468 -0.75 -9.32 30.04
CA VAL A 468 -2.18 -9.09 29.90
C VAL A 468 -2.75 -8.72 31.27
N PHE A 469 -3.46 -7.58 31.29
CA PHE A 469 -4.18 -7.11 32.47
C PHE A 469 -5.68 -7.14 32.21
N ARG A 470 -6.44 -7.40 33.25
CA ARG A 470 -7.89 -7.32 33.29
C ARG A 470 -8.30 -6.28 34.32
N ARG A 471 -9.26 -5.42 33.99
CA ARG A 471 -9.85 -4.47 34.94
C ARG A 471 -10.62 -5.24 36.02
N VAL A 472 -10.36 -4.90 37.28
CA VAL A 472 -11.13 -5.40 38.40
C VAL A 472 -12.43 -4.59 38.46
N ALA A 473 -13.59 -5.26 38.52
CA ALA A 473 -14.88 -4.63 38.55
C ALA A 473 -15.12 -3.93 39.91
#